data_0168f3ceb7bd5a468940817fba19c6b6
#
_entry.id   0168f3ceb7bd5a468940817fba19c6b6
#
_cell.length_a   1.000
_cell.length_b   1.000
_cell.length_c   1.000
_cell.angle_alpha   90.00
_cell.angle_beta   90.00
_cell.angle_gamma   90.00
#
_symmetry.space_group_name_H-M   'P 1'
#
loop_
_entity.id
_entity.type
_entity.pdbx_description
1 polymer ?
#
loop_
_entity_poly.entity_id
_entity_poly.type
_entity_poly.pdbx_seq_one_letter_code
_entity_poly.pdbx_strand_id
1 'polypeptide(L)'
;MVVTDFVIIICLMLSAFFSGMEIAFISSDRIFLEIEKNQGNIVARILTRITETPSKFIAAMLVGNNISLVVYGIFMGDRIISLIYPEANGANLSISILFYQTLISTVIILLTAEFLPKVFFQLYANKLIKFFIIPAAAFYYIFYPITFFVIKITDGLLRLFFKTSAEVAEISFSKGELGDYIEKQVESVTDKEKLDSEIQIFQNALEFSDLKAREVMVPRAELVALDIDKDIQELKELFMTTGLSKIPVYQNSVDDILGYVHAFELLKKPTSIRSILLPVEFIHEPLPINEVLNR
;
A
#
# COMPACT_ATOMS: atom_id res chain seq x y z
N MET A 1 37.09 14.06 28.85
CA MET A 1 37.22 12.85 28.04
C MET A 1 36.00 11.93 28.15
N VAL A 2 35.69 11.34 29.32
CA VAL A 2 34.54 10.43 29.45
C VAL A 2 33.20 11.07 29.08
N VAL A 3 32.93 12.31 29.45
CA VAL A 3 31.69 13.02 29.11
C VAL A 3 31.56 13.25 27.60
N THR A 4 32.66 13.62 26.94
CA THR A 4 32.68 13.84 25.47
C THR A 4 32.37 12.56 24.72
N ASP A 5 33.01 11.44 25.09
CA ASP A 5 32.79 10.13 24.48
C ASP A 5 31.33 9.67 24.69
N PHE A 6 30.76 9.90 25.88
CA PHE A 6 29.37 9.60 26.18
C PHE A 6 28.38 10.40 25.32
N VAL A 7 28.64 11.73 25.15
CA VAL A 7 27.81 12.57 24.27
C VAL A 7 27.88 12.11 22.82
N ILE A 8 29.06 11.77 22.32
CA ILE A 8 29.24 11.23 20.96
C ILE A 8 28.40 9.99 20.74
N ILE A 9 28.47 9.01 21.66
CA ILE A 9 27.72 7.76 21.57
C ILE A 9 26.21 8.03 21.59
N ILE A 10 25.72 8.87 22.50
CA ILE A 10 24.29 9.24 22.56
C ILE A 10 23.84 9.91 21.26
N CYS A 11 24.63 10.83 20.71
CA CYS A 11 24.28 11.50 19.47
C CYS A 11 24.23 10.51 18.28
N LEU A 12 25.16 9.55 18.20
CA LEU A 12 25.12 8.51 17.17
C LEU A 12 23.88 7.60 17.33
N MET A 13 23.55 7.21 18.57
CA MET A 13 22.35 6.40 18.83
C MET A 13 21.05 7.15 18.49
N LEU A 14 20.97 8.42 18.84
CA LEU A 14 19.80 9.25 18.51
C LEU A 14 19.68 9.48 17.00
N SER A 15 20.80 9.78 16.34
CA SER A 15 20.82 9.93 14.88
C SER A 15 20.41 8.63 14.19
N ALA A 16 20.95 7.49 14.60
CA ALA A 16 20.54 6.17 14.11
C ALA A 16 19.06 5.88 14.32
N PHE A 17 18.54 6.24 15.49
CA PHE A 17 17.10 6.11 15.81
C PHE A 17 16.23 6.99 14.93
N PHE A 18 16.52 8.28 14.80
CA PHE A 18 15.72 9.20 13.98
C PHE A 18 15.76 8.83 12.50
N SER A 19 16.96 8.58 11.97
CA SER A 19 17.18 8.16 10.58
C SER A 19 16.51 6.82 10.28
N GLY A 20 16.58 5.87 11.23
CA GLY A 20 15.91 4.58 11.14
C GLY A 20 14.37 4.69 11.20
N MET A 21 13.83 5.49 12.12
CA MET A 21 12.38 5.69 12.25
C MET A 21 11.76 6.39 11.05
N GLU A 22 12.49 7.33 10.43
CA GLU A 22 12.07 7.95 9.17
C GLU A 22 11.87 6.90 8.08
N ILE A 23 12.88 6.05 7.86
CA ILE A 23 12.81 5.04 6.80
C ILE A 23 11.82 3.91 7.15
N ALA A 24 11.71 3.52 8.42
CA ALA A 24 10.73 2.54 8.86
C ALA A 24 9.30 3.00 8.59
N PHE A 25 9.00 4.27 8.84
CA PHE A 25 7.68 4.83 8.58
C PHE A 25 7.35 4.85 7.08
N ILE A 26 8.32 5.21 6.22
CA ILE A 26 8.15 5.25 4.76
C ILE A 26 8.03 3.84 4.17
N SER A 27 8.78 2.87 4.72
CA SER A 27 8.86 1.49 4.20
C SER A 27 7.87 0.53 4.85
N SER A 28 7.10 0.97 5.85
CA SER A 28 6.07 0.13 6.47
C SER A 28 4.90 -0.11 5.53
N ASP A 29 4.39 -1.35 5.52
CA ASP A 29 3.20 -1.71 4.76
C ASP A 29 2.00 -0.89 5.26
N ARG A 30 1.32 -0.22 4.34
CA ARG A 30 0.15 0.62 4.65
C ARG A 30 -0.98 -0.19 5.29
N ILE A 31 -1.19 -1.40 4.81
CA ILE A 31 -2.22 -2.30 5.34
C ILE A 31 -1.87 -2.75 6.76
N PHE A 32 -0.58 -3.08 7.02
CA PHE A 32 -0.13 -3.37 8.37
C PHE A 32 -0.42 -2.20 9.33
N LEU A 33 -0.11 -0.97 8.92
CA LEU A 33 -0.39 0.22 9.72
C LEU A 33 -1.90 0.37 9.98
N GLU A 34 -2.75 0.10 8.99
CA GLU A 34 -4.20 0.21 9.12
C GLU A 34 -4.79 -0.88 10.05
N ILE A 35 -4.30 -2.11 9.95
CA ILE A 35 -4.68 -3.19 10.87
C ILE A 35 -4.26 -2.83 12.31
N GLU A 36 -3.05 -2.32 12.50
CA GLU A 36 -2.55 -1.95 13.82
C GLU A 36 -3.33 -0.78 14.44
N LYS A 37 -3.78 0.20 13.65
CA LYS A 37 -4.66 1.31 14.10
C LYS A 37 -5.99 0.79 14.66
N ASN A 38 -6.53 -0.29 14.13
CA ASN A 38 -7.83 -0.83 14.54
C ASN A 38 -7.76 -1.66 15.83
N GLN A 39 -6.58 -1.90 16.41
CA GLN A 39 -6.43 -2.68 17.65
C GLN A 39 -6.87 -1.95 18.94
N GLY A 40 -7.15 -0.64 18.89
CA GLY A 40 -7.68 0.14 20.01
C GLY A 40 -6.72 0.39 21.17
N ASN A 41 -5.44 0.02 21.05
CA ASN A 41 -4.39 0.22 22.05
C ASN A 41 -3.71 1.59 21.95
N ILE A 42 -2.75 1.87 22.85
CA ILE A 42 -2.00 3.15 22.84
C ILE A 42 -1.21 3.31 21.54
N VAL A 43 -0.58 2.25 21.04
CA VAL A 43 0.17 2.22 19.77
C VAL A 43 -0.75 2.59 18.62
N ALA A 44 -1.97 2.03 18.58
CA ALA A 44 -2.97 2.33 17.57
C ALA A 44 -3.31 3.83 17.51
N ARG A 45 -3.56 4.45 18.67
CA ARG A 45 -3.86 5.90 18.75
C ARG A 45 -2.70 6.78 18.26
N ILE A 46 -1.47 6.41 18.61
CA ILE A 46 -0.28 7.12 18.16
C ILE A 46 -0.10 6.97 16.63
N LEU A 47 -0.22 5.74 16.11
CA LEU A 47 -0.14 5.47 14.69
C LEU A 47 -1.18 6.25 13.89
N THR A 48 -2.44 6.27 14.34
CA THR A 48 -3.50 7.06 13.71
C THR A 48 -3.07 8.53 13.59
N ARG A 49 -2.62 9.12 14.68
CA ARG A 49 -2.20 10.53 14.71
C ARG A 49 -1.03 10.85 13.76
N ILE A 50 -0.05 9.95 13.72
CA ILE A 50 1.15 10.11 12.88
C ILE A 50 0.83 9.90 11.41
N THR A 51 -0.01 8.91 11.08
CA THR A 51 -0.40 8.61 9.70
C THR A 51 -1.38 9.63 9.12
N GLU A 52 -2.13 10.37 9.93
CA GLU A 52 -2.91 11.53 9.47
C GLU A 52 -2.03 12.70 9.00
N THR A 53 -0.82 12.81 9.52
CA THR A 53 0.11 13.89 9.18
C THR A 53 1.53 13.38 8.91
N PRO A 54 1.73 12.58 7.85
CA PRO A 54 3.01 11.91 7.56
C PRO A 54 4.18 12.89 7.44
N SER A 55 3.98 13.99 6.72
CA SER A 55 5.00 15.02 6.50
C SER A 55 5.50 15.64 7.80
N LYS A 56 4.63 15.81 8.80
CA LYS A 56 5.03 16.36 10.10
C LYS A 56 5.87 15.38 10.90
N PHE A 57 5.55 14.08 10.83
CA PHE A 57 6.32 13.05 11.50
C PHE A 57 7.72 12.90 10.88
N ILE A 58 7.80 12.80 9.55
CA ILE A 58 9.06 12.74 8.81
C ILE A 58 9.92 13.96 9.10
N ALA A 59 9.33 15.17 9.04
CA ALA A 59 10.04 16.40 9.36
C ALA A 59 10.56 16.44 10.81
N ALA A 60 9.80 15.90 11.79
CA ALA A 60 10.25 15.82 13.17
C ALA A 60 11.44 14.86 13.34
N MET A 61 11.41 13.70 12.68
CA MET A 61 12.54 12.76 12.68
C MET A 61 13.77 13.39 12.02
N LEU A 62 13.60 14.08 10.90
CA LEU A 62 14.67 14.79 10.21
C LEU A 62 15.28 15.92 11.07
N VAL A 63 14.47 16.70 11.77
CA VAL A 63 14.93 17.73 12.71
C VAL A 63 15.75 17.09 13.84
N GLY A 64 15.26 16.01 14.44
CA GLY A 64 15.96 15.28 15.49
C GLY A 64 17.30 14.73 15.02
N ASN A 65 17.34 14.14 13.82
CA ASN A 65 18.54 13.64 13.21
C ASN A 65 19.57 14.76 13.00
N ASN A 66 19.18 15.88 12.41
CA ASN A 66 20.07 17.00 12.15
C ASN A 66 20.64 17.63 13.44
N ILE A 67 19.80 17.78 14.49
CA ILE A 67 20.29 18.24 15.80
C ILE A 67 21.35 17.28 16.36
N SER A 68 21.08 15.98 16.31
CA SER A 68 22.01 14.95 16.79
C SER A 68 23.35 14.99 16.03
N LEU A 69 23.28 15.15 14.70
CA LEU A 69 24.48 15.22 13.85
C LEU A 69 25.31 16.49 14.08
N VAL A 70 24.66 17.64 14.31
CA VAL A 70 25.36 18.89 14.62
C VAL A 70 26.09 18.79 15.95
N VAL A 71 25.42 18.29 16.99
CA VAL A 71 26.04 18.08 18.31
C VAL A 71 27.19 17.06 18.21
N TYR A 72 26.96 15.93 17.53
CA TYR A 72 28.01 14.98 17.24
C TYR A 72 29.23 15.63 16.56
N GLY A 73 29.02 16.41 15.52
CA GLY A 73 30.09 17.04 14.73
C GLY A 73 31.01 17.92 15.59
N ILE A 74 30.44 18.69 16.54
CA ILE A 74 31.18 19.52 17.47
C ILE A 74 32.07 18.65 18.37
N PHE A 75 31.51 17.67 19.06
CA PHE A 75 32.24 16.87 20.03
C PHE A 75 33.20 15.88 19.37
N MET A 76 32.83 15.30 18.24
CA MET A 76 33.69 14.36 17.48
C MET A 76 34.85 15.07 16.82
N GLY A 77 34.64 16.31 16.34
CA GLY A 77 35.70 17.14 15.80
C GLY A 77 36.83 17.35 16.80
N ASP A 78 36.49 17.83 17.99
CA ASP A 78 37.44 18.03 19.09
C ASP A 78 38.13 16.71 19.49
N ARG A 79 37.37 15.61 19.47
CA ARG A 79 37.87 14.27 19.84
C ARG A 79 38.91 13.75 18.83
N ILE A 80 38.65 13.87 17.55
CA ILE A 80 39.58 13.43 16.49
C ILE A 80 40.86 14.26 16.54
N ILE A 81 40.73 15.60 16.67
CA ILE A 81 41.90 16.48 16.76
C ILE A 81 42.75 16.10 17.97
N SER A 82 42.16 15.91 19.13
CA SER A 82 42.89 15.55 20.36
C SER A 82 43.59 14.19 20.28
N LEU A 83 43.10 13.26 19.45
CA LEU A 83 43.71 11.94 19.24
C LEU A 83 44.85 11.95 18.22
N ILE A 84 44.68 12.66 17.10
CA ILE A 84 45.61 12.63 15.98
C ILE A 84 46.67 13.70 16.12
N TYR A 85 46.35 14.86 16.67
CA TYR A 85 47.21 16.02 16.82
C TYR A 85 47.15 16.59 18.26
N PRO A 86 47.69 15.84 19.25
CA PRO A 86 47.60 16.25 20.66
C PRO A 86 48.27 17.59 20.98
N GLU A 87 49.24 18.01 20.14
CA GLU A 87 49.99 19.26 20.32
C GLU A 87 49.33 20.46 19.61
N ALA A 88 48.26 20.23 18.83
CA ALA A 88 47.56 21.30 18.13
C ALA A 88 46.64 22.07 19.12
N ASN A 89 47.16 23.11 19.73
CA ASN A 89 46.35 24.06 20.49
C ASN A 89 45.46 24.83 19.53
N GLY A 90 44.14 24.75 19.73
CA GLY A 90 43.01 25.14 18.88
C GLY A 90 43.02 26.48 18.11
N ALA A 91 44.07 27.28 18.17
CA ALA A 91 44.13 28.60 17.54
C ALA A 91 44.65 28.60 16.08
N ASN A 92 45.37 27.53 15.62
CA ASN A 92 45.98 27.48 14.29
C ASN A 92 45.87 26.10 13.64
N LEU A 93 44.63 25.57 13.49
CA LEU A 93 44.42 24.32 12.76
C LEU A 93 44.62 24.55 11.24
N SER A 94 45.54 23.80 10.64
CA SER A 94 45.70 23.79 9.18
C SER A 94 44.41 23.28 8.51
N ILE A 95 44.09 23.84 7.33
CA ILE A 95 42.95 23.42 6.51
C ILE A 95 43.00 21.89 6.23
N SER A 96 44.19 21.33 6.08
CA SER A 96 44.37 19.87 5.88
C SER A 96 43.92 19.06 7.09
N ILE A 97 44.19 19.51 8.33
CA ILE A 97 43.76 18.84 9.55
C ILE A 97 42.22 18.84 9.65
N LEU A 98 41.59 19.98 9.37
CA LEU A 98 40.13 20.09 9.35
C LEU A 98 39.50 19.21 8.28
N PHE A 99 40.16 19.08 7.12
CA PHE A 99 39.70 18.21 6.03
C PHE A 99 39.71 16.72 6.45
N TYR A 100 40.85 16.22 7.01
CA TYR A 100 40.95 14.83 7.44
C TYR A 100 40.00 14.52 8.62
N GLN A 101 39.90 15.43 9.57
CA GLN A 101 38.95 15.31 10.70
C GLN A 101 37.51 15.20 10.21
N THR A 102 37.10 16.05 9.27
CA THR A 102 35.75 16.03 8.70
C THR A 102 35.53 14.74 7.92
N LEU A 103 36.49 14.29 7.12
CA LEU A 103 36.39 13.05 6.35
C LEU A 103 36.18 11.84 7.27
N ILE A 104 37.02 11.69 8.31
CA ILE A 104 36.92 10.60 9.28
C ILE A 104 35.57 10.63 10.01
N SER A 105 35.19 11.81 10.51
CA SER A 105 33.90 12.01 11.19
C SER A 105 32.72 11.63 10.31
N THR A 106 32.74 12.05 9.04
CA THR A 106 31.68 11.75 8.06
C THR A 106 31.57 10.25 7.78
N VAL A 107 32.69 9.55 7.60
CA VAL A 107 32.69 8.09 7.38
C VAL A 107 32.08 7.37 8.58
N ILE A 108 32.40 7.79 9.80
CA ILE A 108 31.83 7.21 11.03
C ILE A 108 30.30 7.40 11.05
N ILE A 109 29.81 8.63 10.83
CA ILE A 109 28.38 8.91 10.76
C ILE A 109 27.70 8.05 9.70
N LEU A 110 28.24 8.09 8.48
CA LEU A 110 27.66 7.40 7.33
C LEU A 110 27.43 5.92 7.61
N LEU A 111 28.43 5.26 8.21
CA LEU A 111 28.33 3.83 8.52
C LEU A 111 27.44 3.56 9.73
N THR A 112 27.62 4.28 10.84
CA THR A 112 27.02 3.92 12.13
C THR A 112 25.65 4.54 12.38
N ALA A 113 25.40 5.74 11.87
CA ALA A 113 24.20 6.50 12.19
C ALA A 113 23.23 6.68 10.99
N GLU A 114 23.71 6.48 9.76
CA GLU A 114 22.88 6.63 8.56
C GLU A 114 22.69 5.30 7.81
N PHE A 115 23.74 4.73 7.24
CA PHE A 115 23.62 3.60 6.32
C PHE A 115 23.11 2.33 7.01
N LEU A 116 23.82 1.84 8.04
CA LEU A 116 23.45 0.61 8.73
C LEU A 116 22.04 0.70 9.40
N PRO A 117 21.73 1.78 10.14
CA PRO A 117 20.40 1.91 10.72
C PRO A 117 19.30 1.97 9.65
N LYS A 118 19.48 2.73 8.57
CA LYS A 118 18.47 2.80 7.49
C LYS A 118 18.18 1.44 6.88
N VAL A 119 19.22 0.67 6.53
CA VAL A 119 19.05 -0.68 5.97
C VAL A 119 18.34 -1.60 6.96
N PHE A 120 18.76 -1.59 8.23
CA PHE A 120 18.16 -2.43 9.24
C PHE A 120 16.68 -2.09 9.51
N PHE A 121 16.37 -0.81 9.62
CA PHE A 121 15.01 -0.34 9.85
C PHE A 121 14.12 -0.54 8.61
N GLN A 122 14.66 -0.49 7.42
CA GLN A 122 13.93 -0.80 6.18
C GLN A 122 13.54 -2.28 6.11
N LEU A 123 14.49 -3.19 6.43
CA LEU A 123 14.24 -4.64 6.40
C LEU A 123 13.18 -5.08 7.43
N TYR A 124 13.17 -4.45 8.59
CA TYR A 124 12.26 -4.79 9.68
C TYR A 124 11.23 -3.70 9.98
N ALA A 125 10.82 -2.92 8.96
CA ALA A 125 10.04 -1.71 9.12
C ALA A 125 8.79 -1.89 9.99
N ASN A 126 7.94 -2.87 9.70
CA ASN A 126 6.70 -3.14 10.42
C ASN A 126 6.93 -3.48 11.91
N LYS A 127 7.98 -4.24 12.22
CA LYS A 127 8.30 -4.62 13.61
C LYS A 127 8.87 -3.44 14.38
N LEU A 128 9.80 -2.72 13.75
CA LEU A 128 10.53 -1.63 14.40
C LEU A 128 9.65 -0.39 14.61
N ILE A 129 8.76 -0.08 13.67
CA ILE A 129 7.82 1.02 13.86
C ILE A 129 6.91 0.74 15.06
N LYS A 130 6.35 -0.47 15.18
CA LYS A 130 5.52 -0.86 16.32
C LYS A 130 6.27 -0.78 17.65
N PHE A 131 7.53 -1.21 17.69
CA PHE A 131 8.35 -1.21 18.89
C PHE A 131 8.76 0.21 19.32
N PHE A 132 9.19 1.04 18.36
CA PHE A 132 9.75 2.34 18.62
C PHE A 132 8.76 3.50 18.47
N ILE A 133 7.48 3.26 18.17
CA ILE A 133 6.51 4.32 17.94
C ILE A 133 6.29 5.21 19.18
N ILE A 134 6.36 4.66 20.39
CA ILE A 134 6.18 5.43 21.64
C ILE A 134 7.30 6.43 21.84
N PRO A 135 8.61 6.05 21.84
CA PRO A 135 9.68 7.04 21.92
C PRO A 135 9.70 8.00 20.73
N ALA A 136 9.37 7.52 19.53
CA ALA A 136 9.28 8.39 18.35
C ALA A 136 8.18 9.43 18.49
N ALA A 137 7.03 9.09 19.05
CA ALA A 137 5.97 10.03 19.35
C ALA A 137 6.39 11.08 20.39
N ALA A 138 7.13 10.67 21.42
CA ALA A 138 7.66 11.64 22.40
C ALA A 138 8.53 12.70 21.71
N PHE A 139 9.46 12.30 20.86
CA PHE A 139 10.28 13.22 20.06
C PHE A 139 9.46 14.02 19.06
N TYR A 140 8.46 13.43 18.42
CA TYR A 140 7.55 14.14 17.53
C TYR A 140 6.88 15.33 18.25
N TYR A 141 6.40 15.12 19.47
CA TYR A 141 5.80 16.22 20.25
C TYR A 141 6.83 17.23 20.74
N ILE A 142 8.03 16.81 21.12
CA ILE A 142 9.13 17.71 21.51
C ILE A 142 9.52 18.63 20.35
N PHE A 143 9.64 18.08 19.14
CA PHE A 143 10.02 18.85 17.95
C PHE A 143 8.86 19.52 17.24
N TYR A 144 7.62 19.30 17.70
CA TYR A 144 6.42 19.86 17.05
C TYR A 144 6.49 21.37 16.77
N PRO A 145 6.92 22.25 17.70
CA PRO A 145 6.97 23.68 17.43
C PRO A 145 7.96 24.02 16.31
N ILE A 146 9.12 23.35 16.27
CA ILE A 146 10.12 23.56 15.21
C ILE A 146 9.60 23.05 13.88
N THR A 147 9.04 21.86 13.87
CA THR A 147 8.47 21.22 12.68
C THR A 147 7.33 22.03 12.09
N PHE A 148 6.43 22.56 12.94
CA PHE A 148 5.35 23.44 12.52
C PHE A 148 5.88 24.67 11.78
N PHE A 149 6.92 25.29 12.30
CA PHE A 149 7.54 26.46 11.68
C PHE A 149 8.19 26.13 10.33
N VAL A 150 8.93 25.03 10.27
CA VAL A 150 9.58 24.56 9.03
C VAL A 150 8.54 24.27 7.95
N ILE A 151 7.48 23.53 8.28
CA ILE A 151 6.41 23.21 7.32
C ILE A 151 5.71 24.49 6.84
N LYS A 152 5.42 25.42 7.73
CA LYS A 152 4.78 26.69 7.35
C LYS A 152 5.63 27.51 6.36
N ILE A 153 6.95 27.51 6.54
CA ILE A 153 7.88 28.14 5.59
C ILE A 153 7.86 27.40 4.26
N THR A 154 7.95 26.07 4.30
CA THR A 154 7.96 25.22 3.09
C THR A 154 6.66 25.41 2.30
N ASP A 155 5.50 25.38 2.95
CA ASP A 155 4.20 25.62 2.32
C ASP A 155 4.12 27.03 1.71
N GLY A 156 4.66 28.02 2.39
CA GLY A 156 4.75 29.39 1.87
C GLY A 156 5.58 29.48 0.60
N LEU A 157 6.73 28.83 0.57
CA LEU A 157 7.61 28.75 -0.61
C LEU A 157 6.96 27.98 -1.76
N LEU A 158 6.32 26.82 -1.47
CA LEU A 158 5.63 26.03 -2.49
C LEU A 158 4.48 26.79 -3.13
N ARG A 159 3.67 27.51 -2.34
CA ARG A 159 2.61 28.36 -2.87
C ARG A 159 3.14 29.52 -3.71
N LEU A 160 4.27 30.11 -3.29
CA LEU A 160 4.89 31.24 -4.00
C LEU A 160 5.47 30.81 -5.36
N PHE A 161 6.17 29.66 -5.42
CA PHE A 161 6.87 29.20 -6.63
C PHE A 161 6.07 28.25 -7.51
N PHE A 162 5.25 27.37 -6.91
CA PHE A 162 4.58 26.28 -7.63
C PHE A 162 3.05 26.35 -7.63
N LYS A 163 2.44 27.32 -6.93
CA LYS A 163 0.98 27.44 -6.76
C LYS A 163 0.29 26.14 -6.27
N THR A 164 1.03 25.26 -5.62
CA THR A 164 0.58 23.97 -5.11
C THR A 164 0.67 23.97 -3.60
N SER A 165 -0.30 23.40 -2.90
CA SER A 165 -0.19 23.13 -1.46
C SER A 165 0.46 21.78 -1.24
N ALA A 166 1.26 21.67 -0.18
CA ALA A 166 1.86 20.40 0.26
C ALA A 166 0.84 19.48 0.97
N GLU A 167 -0.42 19.54 0.58
CA GLU A 167 -1.43 18.60 1.07
C GLU A 167 -1.08 17.21 0.57
N VAL A 168 -0.65 16.40 1.49
CA VAL A 168 -0.31 14.99 1.25
C VAL A 168 -1.62 14.30 0.83
N ALA A 169 -1.58 13.67 -0.34
CA ALA A 169 -2.64 12.78 -0.78
C ALA A 169 -2.99 11.81 0.36
N GLU A 170 -4.27 11.70 0.68
CA GLU A 170 -4.76 10.69 1.63
C GLU A 170 -4.13 9.34 1.30
N ILE A 171 -3.62 8.68 2.32
CA ILE A 171 -3.03 7.35 2.20
C ILE A 171 -4.19 6.38 1.94
N SER A 172 -4.65 6.31 0.69
CA SER A 172 -5.57 5.27 0.24
C SER A 172 -4.75 4.12 -0.35
N PHE A 173 -5.00 2.91 0.13
CA PHE A 173 -4.37 1.74 -0.47
C PHE A 173 -5.14 1.30 -1.71
N SER A 174 -4.38 0.81 -2.69
CA SER A 174 -4.95 0.20 -3.89
C SER A 174 -5.33 -1.27 -3.62
N LYS A 175 -6.25 -1.80 -4.43
CA LYS A 175 -6.60 -3.23 -4.41
C LYS A 175 -5.37 -4.13 -4.60
N GLY A 176 -4.40 -3.70 -5.42
CA GLY A 176 -3.16 -4.44 -5.64
C GLY A 176 -2.30 -4.56 -4.36
N GLU A 177 -2.15 -3.47 -3.60
CA GLU A 177 -1.40 -3.51 -2.32
C GLU A 177 -2.05 -4.47 -1.31
N LEU A 178 -3.38 -4.63 -1.34
CA LEU A 178 -4.09 -5.60 -0.51
C LEU A 178 -3.80 -7.05 -0.93
N GLY A 179 -3.77 -7.32 -2.25
CA GLY A 179 -3.39 -8.61 -2.80
C GLY A 179 -1.96 -9.01 -2.41
N ASP A 180 -1.00 -8.12 -2.64
CA ASP A 180 0.42 -8.33 -2.31
C ASP A 180 0.65 -8.56 -0.80
N TYR A 181 -0.12 -7.85 0.06
CA TYR A 181 -0.02 -8.03 1.51
C TYR A 181 -0.49 -9.43 1.94
N ILE A 182 -1.60 -9.89 1.39
CA ILE A 182 -2.15 -11.22 1.68
C ILE A 182 -1.19 -12.30 1.20
N GLU A 183 -0.65 -12.18 -0.01
CA GLU A 183 0.33 -13.12 -0.56
C GLU A 183 1.56 -13.25 0.34
N LYS A 184 2.14 -12.15 0.79
CA LYS A 184 3.27 -12.14 1.75
C LYS A 184 2.94 -12.76 3.10
N GLN A 185 1.71 -12.57 3.61
CA GLN A 185 1.30 -13.18 4.88
C GLN A 185 1.18 -14.69 4.75
N VAL A 186 0.75 -15.18 3.61
CA VAL A 186 0.58 -16.59 3.31
C VAL A 186 1.91 -17.32 3.18
N GLU A 187 2.88 -16.73 2.51
CA GLU A 187 4.23 -17.30 2.42
C GLU A 187 4.85 -17.56 3.80
N SER A 188 4.39 -16.84 4.83
CA SER A 188 4.86 -16.98 6.21
C SER A 188 4.15 -18.07 7.02
N VAL A 189 3.06 -18.67 6.50
CA VAL A 189 2.27 -19.70 7.21
C VAL A 189 2.65 -21.09 6.74
N THR A 190 2.81 -22.01 7.70
CA THR A 190 3.36 -23.37 7.47
C THR A 190 2.31 -24.36 6.92
N ASP A 191 1.02 -24.03 6.97
CA ASP A 191 -0.10 -24.92 6.58
C ASP A 191 -0.71 -24.46 5.25
N LYS A 192 -0.03 -24.77 4.14
CA LYS A 192 -0.29 -24.20 2.81
C LYS A 192 -1.58 -24.68 2.14
N GLU A 193 -1.98 -25.96 2.28
CA GLU A 193 -3.04 -26.54 1.44
C GLU A 193 -4.46 -26.00 1.66
N LYS A 194 -4.82 -25.56 2.87
CA LYS A 194 -6.14 -24.96 3.14
C LYS A 194 -6.18 -23.47 2.84
N LEU A 195 -5.06 -22.81 3.09
CA LEU A 195 -4.93 -21.37 2.94
C LEU A 195 -4.91 -20.93 1.47
N ASP A 196 -4.28 -21.74 0.59
CA ASP A 196 -4.19 -21.45 -0.85
C ASP A 196 -5.57 -21.34 -1.51
N SER A 197 -6.53 -22.17 -1.09
CA SER A 197 -7.90 -22.13 -1.62
C SER A 197 -8.66 -20.86 -1.19
N GLU A 198 -8.54 -20.45 0.07
CA GLU A 198 -9.22 -19.26 0.61
C GLU A 198 -8.66 -17.97 0.02
N ILE A 199 -7.35 -17.95 -0.24
CA ILE A 199 -6.67 -16.81 -0.87
C ILE A 199 -7.03 -16.69 -2.33
N GLN A 200 -7.07 -17.81 -3.05
CA GLN A 200 -7.49 -17.81 -4.43
C GLN A 200 -8.93 -17.30 -4.58
N ILE A 201 -9.82 -17.67 -3.67
CA ILE A 201 -11.18 -17.13 -3.62
C ILE A 201 -11.15 -15.61 -3.40
N PHE A 202 -10.30 -15.13 -2.49
CA PHE A 202 -10.21 -13.71 -2.19
C PHE A 202 -9.59 -12.91 -3.37
N GLN A 203 -8.52 -13.42 -3.98
CA GLN A 203 -7.91 -12.82 -5.16
C GLN A 203 -8.92 -12.77 -6.32
N ASN A 204 -9.60 -13.87 -6.58
CA ASN A 204 -10.66 -13.94 -7.59
C ASN A 204 -11.79 -12.93 -7.30
N ALA A 205 -12.13 -12.72 -6.02
CA ALA A 205 -13.14 -11.74 -5.63
C ALA A 205 -12.69 -10.28 -5.84
N LEU A 206 -11.40 -9.98 -5.64
CA LEU A 206 -10.83 -8.67 -5.95
C LEU A 206 -10.81 -8.41 -7.47
N GLU A 207 -10.35 -9.38 -8.26
CA GLU A 207 -10.32 -9.29 -9.72
C GLU A 207 -11.72 -9.19 -10.32
N PHE A 208 -12.68 -9.95 -9.76
CA PHE A 208 -14.07 -9.96 -10.20
C PHE A 208 -14.70 -8.56 -10.22
N SER A 209 -14.32 -7.70 -9.28
CA SER A 209 -14.88 -6.35 -9.21
C SER A 209 -14.47 -5.44 -10.38
N ASP A 210 -13.41 -5.77 -11.10
CA ASP A 210 -12.88 -4.98 -12.21
C ASP A 210 -13.25 -5.57 -13.59
N LEU A 211 -13.80 -6.81 -13.61
CA LEU A 211 -14.25 -7.46 -14.83
C LEU A 211 -15.48 -6.78 -15.42
N LYS A 212 -15.52 -6.68 -16.73
CA LYS A 212 -16.65 -6.15 -17.50
C LYS A 212 -17.48 -7.29 -18.07
N ALA A 213 -18.77 -7.04 -18.33
CA ALA A 213 -19.69 -8.01 -18.92
C ALA A 213 -19.13 -8.66 -20.19
N ARG A 214 -18.48 -7.88 -21.06
CA ARG A 214 -17.85 -8.36 -22.31
C ARG A 214 -16.70 -9.38 -22.10
N GLU A 215 -16.09 -9.43 -20.92
CA GLU A 215 -14.96 -10.31 -20.63
C GLU A 215 -15.41 -11.70 -20.16
N VAL A 216 -16.68 -11.82 -19.73
CA VAL A 216 -17.27 -13.07 -19.22
C VAL A 216 -18.45 -13.56 -20.05
N MET A 217 -18.92 -12.78 -21.04
CA MET A 217 -20.04 -13.17 -21.90
C MET A 217 -19.66 -14.32 -22.85
N VAL A 218 -20.63 -15.15 -23.22
CA VAL A 218 -20.48 -16.10 -24.30
C VAL A 218 -20.46 -15.34 -25.64
N PRO A 219 -19.41 -15.47 -26.46
CA PRO A 219 -19.35 -14.79 -27.74
C PRO A 219 -20.50 -15.19 -28.68
N ARG A 220 -20.95 -14.27 -29.54
CA ARG A 220 -22.04 -14.50 -30.50
C ARG A 220 -21.85 -15.76 -31.33
N ALA A 221 -20.61 -16.07 -31.73
CA ALA A 221 -20.27 -17.26 -32.56
C ALA A 221 -20.49 -18.60 -31.82
N GLU A 222 -20.49 -18.58 -30.48
CA GLU A 222 -20.66 -19.76 -29.65
C GLU A 222 -22.05 -19.84 -29.03
N LEU A 223 -22.90 -18.84 -29.27
CA LEU A 223 -24.23 -18.77 -28.70
C LEU A 223 -25.13 -19.82 -29.30
N VAL A 224 -25.67 -20.72 -28.46
CA VAL A 224 -26.71 -21.65 -28.83
C VAL A 224 -28.05 -20.98 -28.61
N ALA A 225 -28.75 -20.69 -29.72
CA ALA A 225 -30.04 -20.02 -29.71
C ALA A 225 -30.99 -20.71 -30.72
N LEU A 226 -32.32 -20.52 -30.52
CA LEU A 226 -33.35 -21.13 -31.37
C LEU A 226 -34.27 -20.07 -31.95
N ASP A 227 -34.70 -20.25 -33.21
CA ASP A 227 -35.72 -19.37 -33.80
C ASP A 227 -37.09 -19.62 -33.18
N ILE A 228 -37.86 -18.54 -32.95
CA ILE A 228 -39.19 -18.55 -32.31
C ILE A 228 -40.21 -19.38 -33.09
N ASP A 229 -40.05 -19.48 -34.44
CA ASP A 229 -40.97 -20.17 -35.34
C ASP A 229 -40.66 -21.66 -35.46
N LYS A 230 -39.64 -22.19 -34.76
CA LYS A 230 -39.31 -23.60 -34.69
C LYS A 230 -40.27 -24.40 -33.81
N ASP A 231 -40.24 -25.75 -33.96
CA ASP A 231 -41.10 -26.62 -33.16
C ASP A 231 -40.54 -26.88 -31.76
N ILE A 232 -41.42 -27.17 -30.84
CA ILE A 232 -41.06 -27.56 -29.47
C ILE A 232 -40.19 -28.83 -29.43
N GLN A 233 -40.34 -29.70 -30.39
CA GLN A 233 -39.52 -30.90 -30.47
C GLN A 233 -38.04 -30.57 -30.77
N GLU A 234 -37.78 -29.61 -31.68
CA GLU A 234 -36.44 -29.10 -31.93
C GLU A 234 -35.83 -28.47 -30.66
N LEU A 235 -36.61 -27.71 -29.89
CA LEU A 235 -36.18 -27.16 -28.61
C LEU A 235 -35.80 -28.26 -27.60
N LYS A 236 -36.57 -29.32 -27.47
CA LYS A 236 -36.25 -30.47 -26.60
C LYS A 236 -34.95 -31.14 -27.00
N GLU A 237 -34.77 -31.40 -28.29
CA GLU A 237 -33.54 -32.00 -28.83
C GLU A 237 -32.33 -31.11 -28.57
N LEU A 238 -32.48 -29.82 -28.69
CA LEU A 238 -31.42 -28.86 -28.41
C LEU A 238 -31.03 -28.88 -26.94
N PHE A 239 -31.98 -28.91 -25.99
CA PHE A 239 -31.69 -29.09 -24.57
C PHE A 239 -30.99 -30.42 -24.26
N MET A 240 -31.43 -31.52 -24.89
CA MET A 240 -30.83 -32.83 -24.65
C MET A 240 -29.39 -32.96 -25.22
N THR A 241 -29.13 -32.34 -26.35
CA THR A 241 -27.82 -32.42 -27.02
C THR A 241 -26.79 -31.47 -26.43
N THR A 242 -27.23 -30.29 -25.97
CA THR A 242 -26.33 -29.26 -25.44
C THR A 242 -26.13 -29.34 -23.93
N GLY A 243 -27.07 -29.94 -23.19
CA GLY A 243 -27.07 -29.94 -21.72
C GLY A 243 -27.31 -28.56 -21.07
N LEU A 244 -27.64 -27.55 -21.84
CA LEU A 244 -27.92 -26.21 -21.34
C LEU A 244 -29.24 -26.19 -20.54
N SER A 245 -29.33 -25.36 -19.55
CA SER A 245 -30.58 -25.15 -18.78
C SER A 245 -31.42 -23.98 -19.29
N LYS A 246 -30.83 -23.07 -20.10
CA LYS A 246 -31.50 -21.90 -20.69
C LYS A 246 -31.02 -21.77 -22.13
N ILE A 247 -31.98 -21.55 -23.05
CA ILE A 247 -31.69 -21.31 -24.47
C ILE A 247 -32.34 -20.01 -24.88
N PRO A 248 -31.57 -19.01 -25.37
CA PRO A 248 -32.09 -17.81 -25.97
C PRO A 248 -32.94 -18.10 -27.20
N VAL A 249 -33.99 -17.31 -27.39
CA VAL A 249 -34.91 -17.41 -28.53
C VAL A 249 -34.87 -16.08 -29.29
N TYR A 250 -34.65 -16.18 -30.58
CA TYR A 250 -34.53 -15.03 -31.48
C TYR A 250 -35.64 -15.02 -32.54
N GLN A 251 -35.80 -13.88 -33.22
CA GLN A 251 -36.66 -13.76 -34.41
C GLN A 251 -35.86 -13.18 -35.56
N ASN A 252 -35.96 -13.80 -36.73
CA ASN A 252 -35.25 -13.42 -37.97
C ASN A 252 -33.70 -13.52 -37.90
N SER A 253 -33.07 -13.06 -36.86
CA SER A 253 -31.62 -13.05 -36.66
C SER A 253 -31.25 -13.29 -35.21
N VAL A 254 -30.11 -13.95 -34.99
CA VAL A 254 -29.54 -14.15 -33.64
C VAL A 254 -29.27 -12.85 -32.92
N ASP A 255 -29.23 -11.73 -33.63
CA ASP A 255 -29.09 -10.39 -33.07
C ASP A 255 -30.42 -9.82 -32.51
N ASP A 256 -31.55 -10.47 -32.82
CA ASP A 256 -32.90 -10.04 -32.38
C ASP A 256 -33.44 -11.04 -31.34
N ILE A 257 -32.88 -11.03 -30.15
CA ILE A 257 -33.27 -11.90 -29.05
C ILE A 257 -34.56 -11.40 -28.41
N LEU A 258 -35.61 -12.22 -28.45
CA LEU A 258 -36.90 -11.95 -27.83
C LEU A 258 -36.97 -12.31 -26.35
N GLY A 259 -36.20 -13.31 -25.94
CA GLY A 259 -36.22 -13.84 -24.59
C GLY A 259 -35.41 -15.13 -24.48
N TYR A 260 -35.71 -15.93 -23.48
CA TYR A 260 -35.13 -17.26 -23.33
C TYR A 260 -36.16 -18.27 -22.84
N VAL A 261 -35.89 -19.54 -23.06
CA VAL A 261 -36.67 -20.66 -22.47
C VAL A 261 -35.81 -21.38 -21.45
N HIS A 262 -36.38 -21.65 -20.30
CA HIS A 262 -35.74 -22.51 -19.29
C HIS A 262 -36.20 -23.99 -19.48
N ALA A 263 -35.31 -24.97 -19.36
CA ALA A 263 -35.61 -26.38 -19.56
C ALA A 263 -36.81 -26.88 -18.73
N PHE A 264 -37.01 -26.37 -17.53
CA PHE A 264 -38.16 -26.70 -16.67
C PHE A 264 -39.52 -26.31 -17.24
N GLU A 265 -39.58 -25.32 -18.15
CA GLU A 265 -40.81 -24.88 -18.78
C GLU A 265 -41.38 -25.98 -19.69
N LEU A 266 -40.55 -26.90 -20.22
CA LEU A 266 -40.98 -28.06 -21.02
C LEU A 266 -41.81 -29.04 -20.21
N LEU A 267 -41.68 -29.12 -18.90
CA LEU A 267 -42.47 -29.97 -18.05
C LEU A 267 -43.98 -29.60 -18.02
N LYS A 268 -44.28 -28.34 -18.35
CA LYS A 268 -45.64 -27.83 -18.48
C LYS A 268 -46.37 -28.33 -19.73
N LYS A 269 -45.68 -29.12 -20.59
CA LYS A 269 -46.20 -29.62 -21.88
C LYS A 269 -46.73 -28.51 -22.81
N PRO A 270 -45.91 -27.50 -23.12
CA PRO A 270 -46.34 -26.35 -23.89
C PRO A 270 -46.70 -26.73 -25.33
N THR A 271 -47.60 -25.96 -25.93
CA THR A 271 -47.97 -26.13 -27.33
C THR A 271 -47.16 -25.28 -28.31
N SER A 272 -46.48 -24.25 -27.83
CA SER A 272 -45.64 -23.35 -28.63
C SER A 272 -44.49 -22.77 -27.80
N ILE A 273 -43.39 -22.43 -28.44
CA ILE A 273 -42.25 -21.75 -27.77
C ILE A 273 -42.67 -20.40 -27.17
N ARG A 274 -43.57 -19.67 -27.87
CA ARG A 274 -44.06 -18.35 -27.38
C ARG A 274 -44.80 -18.45 -26.03
N SER A 275 -45.42 -19.58 -25.73
CA SER A 275 -46.18 -19.75 -24.49
C SER A 275 -45.31 -19.92 -23.24
N ILE A 276 -44.01 -20.21 -23.42
CA ILE A 276 -43.05 -20.46 -22.36
C ILE A 276 -41.82 -19.55 -22.43
N LEU A 277 -41.90 -18.51 -23.26
CA LEU A 277 -40.85 -17.53 -23.42
C LEU A 277 -40.77 -16.64 -22.17
N LEU A 278 -39.56 -16.55 -21.59
CA LEU A 278 -39.27 -15.69 -20.47
C LEU A 278 -38.53 -14.45 -20.96
N PRO A 279 -38.77 -13.28 -20.34
CA PRO A 279 -38.10 -12.04 -20.75
C PRO A 279 -36.61 -12.09 -20.43
N VAL A 280 -35.82 -11.38 -21.24
CA VAL A 280 -34.39 -11.20 -21.05
C VAL A 280 -34.10 -9.73 -20.75
N GLU A 281 -33.15 -9.47 -19.88
CA GLU A 281 -32.65 -8.11 -19.62
C GLU A 281 -31.41 -7.85 -20.48
N PHE A 282 -31.37 -6.67 -21.12
CA PHE A 282 -30.23 -6.25 -21.92
C PHE A 282 -29.30 -5.38 -21.08
N ILE A 283 -28.04 -5.65 -21.16
CA ILE A 283 -26.98 -4.91 -20.47
C ILE A 283 -25.95 -4.40 -21.47
N HIS A 284 -25.25 -3.33 -21.12
CA HIS A 284 -24.16 -2.82 -21.94
C HIS A 284 -22.88 -3.61 -21.70
N GLU A 285 -22.12 -3.92 -22.76
CA GLU A 285 -20.86 -4.66 -22.69
C GLU A 285 -19.83 -4.08 -21.71
N PRO A 286 -19.63 -2.75 -21.58
CA PRO A 286 -18.66 -2.17 -20.64
C PRO A 286 -19.13 -2.16 -19.19
N LEU A 287 -20.35 -2.64 -18.87
CA LEU A 287 -20.88 -2.65 -17.50
C LEU A 287 -20.03 -3.58 -16.60
N PRO A 288 -19.63 -3.12 -15.40
CA PRO A 288 -18.95 -3.99 -14.45
C PRO A 288 -19.79 -5.19 -14.04
N ILE A 289 -19.15 -6.37 -13.94
CA ILE A 289 -19.88 -7.63 -13.69
C ILE A 289 -20.57 -7.67 -12.33
N ASN A 290 -20.02 -6.98 -11.33
CA ASN A 290 -20.64 -6.83 -10.00
C ASN A 290 -21.99 -6.08 -10.07
N GLU A 291 -22.14 -5.13 -10.98
CA GLU A 291 -23.42 -4.45 -11.22
C GLU A 291 -24.43 -5.36 -11.94
N VAL A 292 -23.92 -6.22 -12.84
CA VAL A 292 -24.77 -7.21 -13.54
C VAL A 292 -25.35 -8.22 -12.54
N LEU A 293 -24.58 -8.66 -11.55
CA LEU A 293 -25.06 -9.62 -10.54
C LEU A 293 -26.09 -9.03 -9.57
N ASN A 294 -26.08 -7.72 -9.39
CA ASN A 294 -27.01 -7.03 -8.47
C ASN A 294 -28.35 -6.67 -9.13
N ARG A 295 -28.52 -6.93 -10.43
CA ARG A 295 -29.76 -6.77 -11.17
C ARG A 295 -30.58 -8.06 -11.21
#